data_3c67e6eee307cf4658aa8cbb0f981613
#
_entry.id   3c67e6eee307cf4658aa8cbb0f981613
#
_cell.length_a   1.000
_cell.length_b   1.000
_cell.length_c   1.000
_cell.angle_alpha   90.00
_cell.angle_beta   90.00
_cell.angle_gamma   90.00
#
_symmetry.space_group_name_H-M   'P 1'
#
loop_
_entity.id
_entity.type
_entity.pdbx_description
1 polymer ?
#
loop_
_entity_poly.entity_id
_entity_poly.type
_entity_poly.pdbx_seq_one_letter_code
_entity_poly.pdbx_strand_id
1 'polypeptide(L)'
;MKKVLISLALAGAVFAPSGAHAQDGEAKPQIELSHFMSAYSVADIEAVTKFYVDVLDFEVVKDVPLGEAMHFRWLRNGNQGIELVQMANSQPGPERGRPPAHLAVRGPGQLMLQVEDIEATKAALIAKGVTPDVDITDVAPLGIKVMFVNDPEGNPIEIVEVTDG
;
A
#
# COMPACT_ATOMS: atom_id res chain seq x y z
N MET A 1 -31.83 -6.97 88.70
CA MET A 1 -31.35 -6.21 87.56
C MET A 1 -31.07 -7.18 86.45
N LYS A 2 -31.99 -7.32 85.49
CA LYS A 2 -31.83 -8.26 84.32
C LYS A 2 -31.49 -7.42 83.12
N LYS A 3 -30.32 -7.69 82.54
CA LYS A 3 -29.91 -7.11 81.27
C LYS A 3 -30.52 -7.90 80.12
N VAL A 4 -31.35 -7.25 79.34
CA VAL A 4 -31.90 -7.79 78.11
C VAL A 4 -30.91 -7.49 76.97
N LEU A 5 -30.37 -8.53 76.32
CA LEU A 5 -29.58 -8.44 75.13
C LEU A 5 -30.54 -8.53 73.94
N ILE A 6 -30.57 -7.48 73.10
CA ILE A 6 -31.31 -7.45 71.85
C ILE A 6 -30.31 -7.86 70.74
N SER A 7 -30.48 -9.05 70.16
CA SER A 7 -29.74 -9.48 68.96
C SER A 7 -30.38 -8.85 67.74
N LEU A 8 -29.60 -8.03 67.04
CA LEU A 8 -29.97 -7.48 65.73
C LEU A 8 -29.55 -8.43 64.67
N ALA A 9 -30.49 -9.12 64.05
CA ALA A 9 -30.23 -9.97 62.85
C ALA A 9 -30.11 -9.08 61.61
N LEU A 10 -28.92 -9.04 61.07
CA LEU A 10 -28.63 -8.34 59.80
C LEU A 10 -28.98 -9.28 58.64
N ALA A 11 -30.10 -9.04 57.94
CA ALA A 11 -30.48 -9.74 56.74
C ALA A 11 -29.59 -9.25 55.60
N GLY A 12 -28.62 -10.08 55.19
CA GLY A 12 -27.80 -9.83 53.99
C GLY A 12 -28.63 -10.05 52.73
N ALA A 13 -28.90 -8.97 51.99
CA ALA A 13 -29.44 -9.05 50.66
C ALA A 13 -28.32 -9.52 49.73
N VAL A 14 -28.45 -10.74 49.24
CA VAL A 14 -27.58 -11.27 48.16
C VAL A 14 -28.01 -10.62 46.84
N PHE A 15 -27.24 -9.64 46.40
CA PHE A 15 -27.33 -9.15 45.00
C PHE A 15 -26.81 -10.24 44.07
N ALA A 16 -27.71 -10.89 43.34
CA ALA A 16 -27.32 -11.73 42.22
C ALA A 16 -26.72 -10.81 41.14
N PRO A 17 -25.55 -11.15 40.54
CA PRO A 17 -25.06 -10.39 39.41
C PRO A 17 -26.02 -10.61 38.24
N SER A 18 -26.61 -9.50 37.76
CA SER A 18 -27.34 -9.50 36.49
C SER A 18 -26.44 -10.05 35.40
N GLY A 19 -26.84 -11.16 34.82
CA GLY A 19 -26.13 -11.77 33.69
C GLY A 19 -25.93 -10.73 32.61
N ALA A 20 -24.67 -10.46 32.30
CA ALA A 20 -24.30 -9.80 31.06
C ALA A 20 -24.86 -10.66 29.93
N HIS A 21 -25.90 -10.18 29.25
CA HIS A 21 -26.23 -10.70 27.96
C HIS A 21 -25.01 -10.43 27.05
N ALA A 22 -24.21 -11.45 26.85
CA ALA A 22 -23.32 -11.48 25.70
C ALA A 22 -24.24 -11.32 24.47
N GLN A 23 -24.18 -10.16 23.84
CA GLN A 23 -24.69 -10.03 22.49
C GLN A 23 -23.78 -10.91 21.64
N ASP A 24 -24.26 -12.11 21.29
CA ASP A 24 -23.74 -12.89 20.18
C ASP A 24 -24.01 -12.10 18.90
N GLY A 25 -23.22 -11.03 18.70
CA GLY A 25 -23.14 -10.37 17.42
C GLY A 25 -22.46 -11.35 16.47
N GLU A 26 -23.21 -11.90 15.54
CA GLU A 26 -22.63 -12.65 14.43
C GLU A 26 -21.46 -11.84 13.87
N ALA A 27 -20.25 -12.42 13.93
CA ALA A 27 -19.06 -11.80 13.37
C ALA A 27 -19.34 -11.52 11.89
N LYS A 28 -19.30 -10.25 11.50
CA LYS A 28 -19.52 -9.88 10.10
C LYS A 28 -18.47 -10.59 9.24
N PRO A 29 -18.88 -11.16 8.10
CA PRO A 29 -17.93 -11.76 7.17
C PRO A 29 -16.81 -10.76 6.83
N GLN A 30 -15.57 -11.17 6.98
CA GLN A 30 -14.39 -10.36 6.66
C GLN A 30 -13.78 -10.87 5.34
N ILE A 31 -13.29 -9.93 4.52
CA ILE A 31 -12.52 -10.27 3.33
C ILE A 31 -11.07 -10.43 3.79
N GLU A 32 -10.53 -11.64 3.65
CA GLU A 32 -9.12 -11.91 3.93
C GLU A 32 -8.30 -11.64 2.67
N LEU A 33 -7.44 -10.60 2.74
CA LEU A 33 -6.54 -10.23 1.66
C LEU A 33 -5.19 -10.92 1.88
N SER A 34 -4.72 -11.67 0.89
CA SER A 34 -3.41 -12.35 0.96
C SER A 34 -2.27 -11.51 0.39
N HIS A 35 -2.53 -10.77 -0.70
CA HIS A 35 -1.56 -9.93 -1.40
C HIS A 35 -2.22 -8.68 -1.95
N PHE A 36 -1.42 -7.61 -2.06
CA PHE A 36 -1.78 -6.43 -2.82
C PHE A 36 -0.97 -6.38 -4.11
N MET A 37 -1.64 -6.09 -5.24
CA MET A 37 -1.01 -5.88 -6.53
C MET A 37 -1.63 -4.66 -7.21
N SER A 38 -0.79 -3.82 -7.81
CA SER A 38 -1.23 -2.76 -8.71
C SER A 38 -1.19 -3.27 -10.15
N ALA A 39 -2.23 -3.00 -10.94
CA ALA A 39 -2.28 -3.36 -12.35
C ALA A 39 -2.10 -2.12 -13.23
N TYR A 40 -1.23 -2.22 -14.23
CA TYR A 40 -0.95 -1.16 -15.20
C TYR A 40 -1.19 -1.67 -16.62
N SER A 41 -1.95 -0.90 -17.40
CA SER A 41 -1.99 -1.06 -18.85
C SER A 41 -0.78 -0.35 -19.45
N VAL A 42 0.01 -1.07 -20.24
CA VAL A 42 1.26 -0.57 -20.80
C VAL A 42 1.29 -0.74 -22.31
N ALA A 43 2.00 0.14 -23.00
CA ALA A 43 2.21 0.03 -24.44
C ALA A 43 3.35 -0.94 -24.77
N ASP A 44 4.42 -0.94 -23.96
CA ASP A 44 5.60 -1.79 -24.13
C ASP A 44 5.92 -2.54 -22.84
N ILE A 45 5.42 -3.78 -22.73
CA ILE A 45 5.60 -4.62 -21.56
C ILE A 45 7.08 -4.98 -21.31
N GLU A 46 7.90 -5.07 -22.36
CA GLU A 46 9.31 -5.40 -22.23
C GLU A 46 10.11 -4.23 -21.65
N ALA A 47 9.88 -3.01 -22.16
CA ALA A 47 10.54 -1.81 -21.64
C ALA A 47 10.18 -1.56 -20.17
N VAL A 48 8.89 -1.68 -19.83
CA VAL A 48 8.43 -1.50 -18.45
C VAL A 48 8.95 -2.61 -17.54
N THR A 49 8.90 -3.87 -17.96
CA THR A 49 9.49 -4.99 -17.21
C THR A 49 10.96 -4.74 -16.93
N LYS A 50 11.74 -4.37 -17.95
CA LYS A 50 13.17 -4.11 -17.80
C LYS A 50 13.44 -3.03 -16.75
N PHE A 51 12.66 -1.96 -16.74
CA PHE A 51 12.79 -0.91 -15.72
C PHE A 51 12.54 -1.45 -14.31
N TYR A 52 11.41 -2.15 -14.08
CA TYR A 52 11.10 -2.68 -12.77
C TYR A 52 12.12 -3.72 -12.29
N VAL A 53 12.64 -4.56 -13.20
CA VAL A 53 13.64 -5.58 -12.85
C VAL A 53 15.01 -4.95 -12.59
N ASP A 54 15.52 -4.14 -13.52
CA ASP A 54 16.89 -3.63 -13.44
C ASP A 54 17.05 -2.48 -12.44
N VAL A 55 16.00 -1.66 -12.29
CA VAL A 55 16.06 -0.45 -11.45
C VAL A 55 15.49 -0.68 -10.06
N LEU A 56 14.33 -1.34 -9.97
CA LEU A 56 13.60 -1.49 -8.71
C LEU A 56 13.68 -2.92 -8.13
N ASP A 57 14.56 -3.77 -8.70
CA ASP A 57 14.88 -5.12 -8.21
C ASP A 57 13.63 -6.03 -8.08
N PHE A 58 12.65 -5.87 -8.99
CA PHE A 58 11.54 -6.79 -9.12
C PHE A 58 11.96 -8.05 -9.88
N GLU A 59 11.25 -9.14 -9.63
CA GLU A 59 11.41 -10.41 -10.35
C GLU A 59 10.14 -10.73 -11.14
N VAL A 60 10.29 -11.29 -12.34
CA VAL A 60 9.17 -11.82 -13.12
C VAL A 60 8.72 -13.13 -12.49
N VAL A 61 7.50 -13.16 -11.93
CA VAL A 61 6.94 -14.37 -11.31
C VAL A 61 5.91 -15.07 -12.18
N LYS A 62 5.37 -14.38 -13.19
CA LYS A 62 4.44 -14.94 -14.15
C LYS A 62 4.52 -14.19 -15.47
N ASP A 63 4.46 -14.91 -16.58
CA ASP A 63 4.46 -14.36 -17.93
C ASP A 63 3.49 -15.15 -18.81
N VAL A 64 2.46 -14.49 -19.35
CA VAL A 64 1.36 -15.14 -20.06
C VAL A 64 0.98 -14.35 -21.31
N PRO A 65 1.60 -14.63 -22.46
CA PRO A 65 1.12 -14.11 -23.72
C PRO A 65 -0.18 -14.79 -24.15
N LEU A 66 -1.18 -14.03 -24.54
CA LEU A 66 -2.46 -14.51 -25.05
C LEU A 66 -2.61 -14.13 -26.55
N GLY A 67 -1.78 -14.73 -27.37
CA GLY A 67 -1.65 -14.42 -28.79
C GLY A 67 -1.13 -13.00 -29.01
N GLU A 68 -1.55 -12.36 -30.10
CA GLU A 68 -1.14 -11.00 -30.45
C GLU A 68 -2.00 -9.92 -29.77
N ALA A 69 -3.11 -10.31 -29.14
CA ALA A 69 -4.07 -9.36 -28.61
C ALA A 69 -3.72 -8.84 -27.21
N MET A 70 -3.08 -9.68 -26.40
CA MET A 70 -2.89 -9.36 -24.99
C MET A 70 -1.69 -10.12 -24.40
N HIS A 71 -0.98 -9.46 -23.48
CA HIS A 71 0.13 -10.05 -22.74
C HIS A 71 0.02 -9.61 -21.27
N PHE A 72 0.06 -10.57 -20.34
CA PHE A 72 0.08 -10.33 -18.90
C PHE A 72 1.43 -10.72 -18.33
N ARG A 73 1.94 -9.89 -17.43
CA ARG A 73 3.17 -10.20 -16.68
C ARG A 73 3.01 -9.76 -15.23
N TRP A 74 3.36 -10.67 -14.32
CA TRP A 74 3.39 -10.32 -12.90
C TRP A 74 4.84 -10.19 -12.44
N LEU A 75 5.09 -9.09 -11.75
CA LEU A 75 6.37 -8.78 -11.14
C LEU A 75 6.20 -8.75 -9.62
N ARG A 76 7.27 -9.09 -8.89
CA ARG A 76 7.28 -9.08 -7.42
C ARG A 76 8.62 -8.58 -6.89
N ASN A 77 8.55 -7.79 -5.81
CA ASN A 77 9.66 -7.51 -4.91
C ASN A 77 9.15 -7.64 -3.48
N GLY A 78 9.60 -8.64 -2.71
CA GLY A 78 9.07 -8.96 -1.39
C GLY A 78 7.56 -9.19 -1.42
N ASN A 79 6.83 -8.36 -0.68
CA ASN A 79 5.35 -8.39 -0.61
C ASN A 79 4.67 -7.46 -1.64
N GLN A 80 5.44 -6.71 -2.43
CA GLN A 80 4.92 -5.81 -3.46
C GLN A 80 4.71 -6.57 -4.76
N GLY A 81 3.53 -6.39 -5.37
CA GLY A 81 3.18 -7.02 -6.63
C GLY A 81 2.74 -6.00 -7.67
N ILE A 82 3.12 -6.23 -8.92
CA ILE A 82 2.70 -5.43 -10.06
C ILE A 82 2.26 -6.38 -11.16
N GLU A 83 1.09 -6.11 -11.74
CA GLU A 83 0.63 -6.73 -12.97
C GLU A 83 0.79 -5.73 -14.11
N LEU A 84 1.52 -6.12 -15.13
CA LEU A 84 1.61 -5.40 -16.39
C LEU A 84 0.67 -6.07 -17.39
N VAL A 85 -0.13 -5.27 -18.07
CA VAL A 85 -1.07 -5.74 -19.11
C VAL A 85 -0.82 -4.93 -20.37
N GLN A 86 -0.27 -5.57 -21.39
CA GLN A 86 -0.19 -4.99 -22.73
C GLN A 86 -1.35 -5.46 -23.58
N MET A 87 -2.07 -4.52 -24.19
CA MET A 87 -3.14 -4.82 -25.15
C MET A 87 -2.83 -4.17 -26.48
N ALA A 88 -3.07 -4.88 -27.59
CA ALA A 88 -2.79 -4.39 -28.93
C ALA A 88 -3.53 -3.10 -29.31
N ASN A 89 -4.65 -2.82 -28.67
CA ASN A 89 -5.49 -1.64 -28.88
C ASN A 89 -5.53 -0.67 -27.69
N SER A 90 -4.54 -0.76 -26.77
CA SER A 90 -4.44 0.19 -25.66
C SER A 90 -4.28 1.63 -26.17
N GLN A 91 -4.82 2.57 -25.42
CA GLN A 91 -4.74 3.99 -25.74
C GLN A 91 -4.02 4.72 -24.60
N PRO A 92 -3.25 5.77 -24.89
CA PRO A 92 -2.66 6.59 -23.86
C PRO A 92 -3.72 7.08 -22.85
N GLY A 93 -3.37 7.09 -21.58
CA GLY A 93 -4.17 7.71 -20.54
C GLY A 93 -4.23 9.25 -20.69
N PRO A 94 -5.02 9.92 -19.84
CA PRO A 94 -5.02 11.37 -19.81
C PRO A 94 -3.64 11.90 -19.41
N GLU A 95 -3.21 12.98 -20.07
CA GLU A 95 -1.97 13.66 -19.70
C GLU A 95 -2.02 14.14 -18.25
N ARG A 96 -0.95 13.90 -17.50
CA ARG A 96 -0.81 14.28 -16.09
C ARG A 96 0.39 15.23 -15.95
N GLY A 97 0.22 16.23 -15.09
CA GLY A 97 1.33 17.11 -14.72
C GLY A 97 2.40 16.38 -13.90
N ARG A 98 3.55 17.03 -13.70
CA ARG A 98 4.58 16.54 -12.78
C ARG A 98 4.05 16.49 -11.33
N PRO A 99 4.57 15.59 -10.50
CA PRO A 99 4.26 15.59 -9.07
C PRO A 99 4.48 16.98 -8.41
N PRO A 100 3.55 17.45 -7.54
CA PRO A 100 2.29 16.78 -7.14
C PRO A 100 1.08 17.10 -8.04
N ALA A 101 1.24 17.90 -9.12
CA ALA A 101 0.12 18.34 -9.97
C ALA A 101 -0.58 17.17 -10.70
N HIS A 102 0.08 16.01 -10.89
CA HIS A 102 -0.53 14.81 -11.47
C HIS A 102 -1.76 14.32 -10.68
N LEU A 103 -1.85 14.62 -9.38
CA LEU A 103 -2.99 14.25 -8.53
C LEU A 103 -4.24 15.12 -8.76
N ALA A 104 -4.16 16.17 -9.60
CA ALA A 104 -5.34 16.91 -10.01
C ALA A 104 -6.31 16.06 -10.87
N VAL A 105 -5.80 15.03 -11.55
CA VAL A 105 -6.60 14.04 -12.27
C VAL A 105 -7.00 12.94 -11.31
N ARG A 106 -8.32 12.80 -11.08
CA ARG A 106 -8.86 11.79 -10.16
C ARG A 106 -8.62 10.36 -10.66
N GLY A 107 -8.47 9.43 -9.72
CA GLY A 107 -8.24 8.01 -9.97
C GLY A 107 -6.86 7.59 -9.45
N PRO A 108 -6.38 6.37 -9.77
CA PRO A 108 -5.03 5.92 -9.44
C PRO A 108 -4.01 6.89 -10.04
N GLY A 109 -3.22 7.52 -9.19
CA GLY A 109 -2.33 8.60 -9.60
C GLY A 109 -0.87 8.20 -9.71
N GLN A 110 -0.45 7.26 -8.88
CA GLN A 110 0.95 6.87 -8.73
C GLN A 110 1.06 5.50 -8.07
N LEU A 111 2.20 4.84 -8.25
CA LEU A 111 2.65 3.77 -7.36
C LEU A 111 3.39 4.41 -6.18
N MET A 112 3.16 3.93 -4.97
CA MET A 112 3.92 4.35 -3.79
C MET A 112 4.71 3.16 -3.26
N LEU A 113 6.02 3.33 -3.10
CA LEU A 113 6.94 2.35 -2.54
C LEU A 113 7.56 2.92 -1.27
N GLN A 114 7.40 2.24 -0.16
CA GLN A 114 8.04 2.62 1.09
C GLN A 114 9.43 1.98 1.19
N VAL A 115 10.41 2.77 1.60
CA VAL A 115 11.79 2.36 1.84
C VAL A 115 12.23 2.73 3.26
N GLU A 116 13.28 2.09 3.76
CA GLU A 116 13.84 2.41 5.07
C GLU A 116 14.81 3.59 5.05
N ASP A 117 15.49 3.81 3.91
CA ASP A 117 16.48 4.88 3.72
C ASP A 117 16.34 5.45 2.30
N ILE A 118 15.76 6.63 2.20
CA ILE A 118 15.48 7.28 0.92
C ILE A 118 16.77 7.84 0.28
N GLU A 119 17.76 8.24 1.07
CA GLU A 119 19.04 8.74 0.55
C GLU A 119 19.85 7.61 -0.07
N ALA A 120 19.94 6.45 0.61
CA ALA A 120 20.57 5.27 0.04
C ALA A 120 19.83 4.78 -1.21
N THR A 121 18.50 4.82 -1.21
CA THR A 121 17.67 4.46 -2.37
C THR A 121 17.93 5.41 -3.54
N LYS A 122 18.02 6.73 -3.29
CA LYS A 122 18.38 7.71 -4.32
C LYS A 122 19.75 7.42 -4.92
N ALA A 123 20.75 7.14 -4.07
CA ALA A 123 22.08 6.81 -4.55
C ALA A 123 22.09 5.56 -5.42
N ALA A 124 21.32 4.53 -5.05
CA ALA A 124 21.17 3.31 -5.83
C ALA A 124 20.49 3.57 -7.20
N LEU A 125 19.44 4.39 -7.24
CA LEU A 125 18.77 4.79 -8.48
C LEU A 125 19.72 5.52 -9.43
N ILE A 126 20.49 6.48 -8.92
CA ILE A 126 21.49 7.23 -9.69
C ILE A 126 22.56 6.29 -10.24
N ALA A 127 23.05 5.33 -9.44
CA ALA A 127 24.02 4.32 -9.89
C ALA A 127 23.47 3.42 -11.01
N LYS A 128 22.14 3.20 -11.04
CA LYS A 128 21.42 2.48 -12.10
C LYS A 128 21.00 3.38 -13.28
N GLY A 129 21.41 4.65 -13.27
CA GLY A 129 21.16 5.60 -14.35
C GLY A 129 19.81 6.31 -14.29
N VAL A 130 19.10 6.23 -13.17
CA VAL A 130 17.81 6.89 -12.97
C VAL A 130 17.96 8.11 -12.07
N THR A 131 17.59 9.28 -12.59
CA THR A 131 17.55 10.53 -11.84
C THR A 131 16.12 10.81 -11.38
N PRO A 132 15.90 11.15 -10.10
CA PRO A 132 14.58 11.55 -9.63
C PRO A 132 14.02 12.74 -10.40
N ASP A 133 12.74 12.65 -10.78
CA ASP A 133 12.01 13.77 -11.39
C ASP A 133 11.69 14.86 -10.37
N VAL A 134 11.40 14.45 -9.13
CA VAL A 134 11.32 15.32 -7.95
C VAL A 134 12.29 14.77 -6.92
N ASP A 135 13.23 15.62 -6.49
CA ASP A 135 14.24 15.28 -5.49
C ASP A 135 13.62 15.10 -4.10
N ILE A 136 14.39 14.50 -3.18
CA ILE A 136 13.95 14.26 -1.81
C ILE A 136 13.40 15.54 -1.20
N THR A 137 12.17 15.45 -0.74
CA THR A 137 11.43 16.55 -0.12
C THR A 137 10.85 16.06 1.21
N ASP A 138 11.06 16.85 2.24
CA ASP A 138 10.46 16.62 3.56
C ASP A 138 9.01 17.09 3.58
N VAL A 139 8.10 16.22 3.99
CA VAL A 139 6.68 16.50 4.18
C VAL A 139 6.35 16.36 5.66
N ALA A 140 6.89 17.30 6.46
CA ALA A 140 6.82 17.30 7.91
C ALA A 140 5.41 17.03 8.49
N PRO A 141 4.30 17.60 7.94
CA PRO A 141 2.96 17.29 8.45
C PRO A 141 2.54 15.82 8.35
N LEU A 142 3.20 15.04 7.50
CA LEU A 142 2.95 13.61 7.32
C LEU A 142 4.03 12.73 7.98
N GLY A 143 5.10 13.32 8.52
CA GLY A 143 6.24 12.56 9.07
C GLY A 143 6.93 11.69 8.03
N ILE A 144 7.08 12.19 6.80
CA ILE A 144 7.68 11.44 5.69
C ILE A 144 8.64 12.30 4.88
N LYS A 145 9.60 11.62 4.22
CA LYS A 145 10.33 12.16 3.08
C LYS A 145 9.87 11.46 1.82
N VAL A 146 9.81 12.19 0.71
CA VAL A 146 9.36 11.67 -0.58
C VAL A 146 10.30 12.08 -1.69
N MET A 147 10.44 11.22 -2.71
CA MET A 147 10.99 11.56 -4.02
C MET A 147 10.17 10.87 -5.10
N PHE A 148 10.28 11.32 -6.35
CA PHE A 148 9.56 10.72 -7.47
C PHE A 148 10.50 10.35 -8.59
N VAL A 149 10.26 9.18 -9.16
CA VAL A 149 10.81 8.74 -10.44
C VAL A 149 9.65 8.38 -11.37
N ASN A 150 9.91 8.29 -12.67
CA ASN A 150 8.92 7.83 -13.64
C ASN A 150 9.36 6.49 -14.24
N ASP A 151 8.41 5.63 -14.52
CA ASP A 151 8.65 4.46 -15.36
C ASP A 151 8.80 4.87 -16.85
N PRO A 152 9.15 3.97 -17.76
CA PRO A 152 9.33 4.30 -19.18
C PRO A 152 8.09 4.87 -19.88
N GLU A 153 6.90 4.66 -19.33
CA GLU A 153 5.64 5.20 -19.86
C GLU A 153 5.20 6.49 -19.17
N GLY A 154 6.04 7.03 -18.29
CA GLY A 154 5.78 8.28 -17.56
C GLY A 154 4.84 8.13 -16.36
N ASN A 155 4.59 6.90 -15.89
CA ASN A 155 3.82 6.71 -14.67
C ASN A 155 4.66 7.10 -13.46
N PRO A 156 4.15 8.00 -12.58
CA PRO A 156 4.89 8.42 -11.39
C PRO A 156 5.00 7.29 -10.37
N ILE A 157 6.19 7.14 -9.83
CA ILE A 157 6.50 6.26 -8.70
C ILE A 157 6.98 7.15 -7.57
N GLU A 158 6.19 7.22 -6.51
CA GLU A 158 6.54 7.89 -5.26
C GLU A 158 7.34 6.93 -4.38
N ILE A 159 8.52 7.36 -3.97
CA ILE A 159 9.37 6.63 -3.02
C ILE A 159 9.32 7.38 -1.70
N VAL A 160 8.97 6.67 -0.63
CA VAL A 160 8.64 7.26 0.68
C VAL A 160 9.49 6.63 1.77
N GLU A 161 10.09 7.47 2.63
CA GLU A 161 10.63 7.08 3.93
C GLU A 161 9.73 7.65 5.01
N VAL A 162 9.28 6.82 5.96
CA VAL A 162 8.57 7.28 7.16
C VAL A 162 9.60 7.68 8.22
N THR A 163 9.55 8.94 8.65
CA THR A 163 10.54 9.50 9.58
C THR A 163 10.07 9.51 11.03
N ASP A 164 8.75 9.48 11.25
CA ASP A 164 8.13 9.43 12.58
C ASP A 164 7.68 7.99 12.86
N GLY A 165 8.53 7.22 13.55
CA GLY A 165 8.28 5.87 14.00
C GLY A 165 8.34 5.75 15.52
#